data_f1065b34d1b327b3d41c0d75ceaf0155
#
_entry.id   f1065b34d1b327b3d41c0d75ceaf0155
#
_cell.length_a   1.000
_cell.length_b   1.000
_cell.length_c   1.000
_cell.angle_alpha   90.00
_cell.angle_beta   90.00
_cell.angle_gamma   90.00
#
_symmetry.space_group_name_H-M   'P 1'
#
loop_
_entity.id
_entity.type
_entity.pdbx_description
1 polymer ?
#
loop_
_entity_poly.entity_id
_entity_poly.type
_entity_poly.pdbx_seq_one_letter_code
_entity_poly.pdbx_strand_id
1 'polypeptide(L)'
;MNYTTHNNMKVKIMSTKSRNYFLDNYKALLILLVVTGHFIEPCHTNNAFLEALKWIIFSFHMPAFIFISGFFSKKDMSFEKLIQKLVIPYFVYEFLYYFLYVFIIHKETGLYLNRPKFSLWYLMALFFWRVLTPYVRKIPGNMFIAFTAGLLVGFTELGNFFSIPRTLVFYPFFLAGYYFQESWFEALRRHWKALTFGLSAFVALFLGLTALSGTELTTFIFYGRYSYQDMNMPGIEGLLVRAGCYAISFLALFALCAFIPRKQHFFSVLGVRTMPIYLFHGMIYSALKETPLLKSINTPGETALLLVSCVALTFLLAGNLPTRFVNAVSSVQVSLPRLPKLPGSFKRPTRPGSFPFLTRFKKGMAP
;
A
#
# COMPACT_ATOMS: atom_id res chain seq x y z
N MET A 1 31.93 62.58 14.84
CA MET A 1 31.78 61.70 13.65
C MET A 1 31.31 60.34 14.14
N ASN A 2 30.00 60.11 14.10
CA ASN A 2 29.40 58.85 14.52
C ASN A 2 29.12 58.01 13.30
N TYR A 3 29.70 56.80 13.23
CA TYR A 3 29.34 55.77 12.24
C TYR A 3 28.58 54.67 13.00
N THR A 4 27.27 54.67 12.84
CA THR A 4 26.37 53.58 13.24
C THR A 4 26.30 52.60 12.09
N THR A 5 26.89 51.42 12.25
CA THR A 5 26.78 50.29 11.34
C THR A 5 25.50 49.52 11.67
N HIS A 6 24.45 49.63 10.84
CA HIS A 6 23.27 48.80 10.86
C HIS A 6 23.61 47.38 10.34
N ASN A 7 23.69 46.43 11.25
CA ASN A 7 23.79 45.01 10.92
C ASN A 7 22.36 44.47 10.61
N ASN A 8 22.01 44.42 9.35
CA ASN A 8 20.78 43.78 8.87
C ASN A 8 20.93 42.26 8.92
N MET A 9 20.55 41.67 10.07
CA MET A 9 20.42 40.23 10.22
C MET A 9 19.14 39.79 9.50
N LYS A 10 19.27 39.35 8.23
CA LYS A 10 18.18 38.67 7.51
C LYS A 10 17.87 37.37 8.20
N VAL A 11 16.87 37.36 9.06
CA VAL A 11 16.26 36.14 9.59
C VAL A 11 15.67 35.37 8.41
N LYS A 12 16.36 34.32 8.00
CA LYS A 12 15.88 33.37 6.99
C LYS A 12 14.72 32.60 7.62
N ILE A 13 13.49 33.09 7.42
CA ILE A 13 12.27 32.35 7.79
C ILE A 13 12.31 31.05 6.98
N MET A 14 12.74 29.96 7.62
CA MET A 14 12.57 28.62 7.08
C MET A 14 11.06 28.37 7.01
N SER A 15 10.51 28.48 5.81
CA SER A 15 9.14 28.05 5.54
C SER A 15 9.00 26.60 6.01
N THR A 16 8.41 26.37 7.16
CA THR A 16 7.96 25.06 7.59
C THR A 16 6.90 24.62 6.59
N LYS A 17 7.25 23.67 5.73
CA LYS A 17 6.32 23.09 4.76
C LYS A 17 5.08 22.65 5.52
N SER A 18 3.95 23.30 5.29
CA SER A 18 2.69 22.99 5.98
C SER A 18 2.38 21.51 5.79
N ARG A 19 1.96 20.85 6.87
CA ARG A 19 1.66 19.42 6.88
C ARG A 19 0.46 19.14 5.97
N ASN A 20 0.59 18.17 5.08
CA ASN A 20 -0.50 17.78 4.18
C ASN A 20 -1.44 16.79 4.87
N TYR A 21 -2.49 17.30 5.51
CA TYR A 21 -3.50 16.50 6.21
C TYR A 21 -4.32 15.60 5.29
N PHE A 22 -4.48 15.97 4.02
CA PHE A 22 -5.14 15.11 3.03
C PHE A 22 -4.45 13.74 2.93
N LEU A 23 -3.11 13.74 2.81
CA LEU A 23 -2.34 12.49 2.72
C LEU A 23 -2.33 11.71 4.03
N ASP A 24 -2.33 12.41 5.18
CA ASP A 24 -2.44 11.75 6.47
C ASP A 24 -3.81 11.10 6.66
N ASN A 25 -4.90 11.80 6.29
CA ASN A 25 -6.26 11.27 6.34
C ASN A 25 -6.45 10.10 5.38
N TYR A 26 -5.84 10.18 4.18
CA TYR A 26 -5.89 9.07 3.24
C TYR A 26 -5.23 7.81 3.82
N LYS A 27 -4.00 7.94 4.37
CA LYS A 27 -3.34 6.83 5.05
C LYS A 27 -4.12 6.33 6.27
N ALA A 28 -4.77 7.23 7.01
CA ALA A 28 -5.60 6.86 8.16
C ALA A 28 -6.77 5.97 7.76
N LEU A 29 -7.49 6.33 6.68
CA LEU A 29 -8.55 5.48 6.15
C LEU A 29 -8.01 4.14 5.68
N LEU A 30 -6.93 4.14 4.90
CA LEU A 30 -6.38 2.91 4.36
C LEU A 30 -5.88 1.94 5.44
N ILE A 31 -5.22 2.44 6.50
CA ILE A 31 -4.75 1.55 7.57
C ILE A 31 -5.90 1.00 8.41
N LEU A 32 -6.98 1.76 8.58
CA LEU A 32 -8.21 1.26 9.20
C LEU A 32 -8.82 0.14 8.35
N LEU A 33 -8.88 0.33 7.02
CA LEU A 33 -9.37 -0.71 6.10
C LEU A 33 -8.47 -1.96 6.08
N VAL A 34 -7.15 -1.81 6.25
CA VAL A 34 -6.23 -2.95 6.42
C VAL A 34 -6.60 -3.77 7.65
N VAL A 35 -6.76 -3.11 8.80
CA VAL A 35 -7.16 -3.81 10.05
C VAL A 35 -8.52 -4.47 9.88
N THR A 36 -9.53 -3.71 9.47
CA THR A 36 -10.89 -4.23 9.27
C THR A 36 -10.92 -5.39 8.28
N GLY A 37 -10.26 -5.26 7.13
CA GLY A 37 -10.21 -6.29 6.09
C GLY A 37 -9.68 -7.63 6.59
N HIS A 38 -8.63 -7.62 7.40
CA HIS A 38 -8.11 -8.86 7.97
C HIS A 38 -9.03 -9.47 9.03
N PHE A 39 -9.60 -8.65 9.91
CA PHE A 39 -10.45 -9.18 10.99
C PHE A 39 -11.80 -9.72 10.50
N ILE A 40 -12.34 -9.21 9.38
CA ILE A 40 -13.55 -9.76 8.76
C ILE A 40 -13.28 -11.01 7.89
N GLU A 41 -12.02 -11.28 7.54
CA GLU A 41 -11.69 -12.40 6.65
C GLU A 41 -12.16 -13.77 7.15
N PRO A 42 -12.08 -14.14 8.45
CA PRO A 42 -12.59 -15.42 8.95
C PRO A 42 -14.11 -15.52 9.07
N CYS A 43 -14.84 -14.40 9.08
CA CYS A 43 -16.28 -14.35 9.38
C CYS A 43 -17.16 -14.10 8.14
N HIS A 44 -16.56 -13.90 6.95
CA HIS A 44 -17.33 -13.53 5.76
C HIS A 44 -18.25 -14.64 5.23
N THR A 45 -17.94 -15.92 5.45
CA THR A 45 -18.66 -17.05 4.85
C THR A 45 -20.13 -17.16 5.30
N ASN A 46 -20.44 -16.68 6.51
CA ASN A 46 -21.78 -16.75 7.09
C ASN A 46 -22.48 -15.38 7.20
N ASN A 47 -21.87 -14.33 6.63
CA ASN A 47 -22.36 -12.96 6.77
C ASN A 47 -22.18 -12.21 5.44
N ALA A 48 -23.26 -12.11 4.66
CA ALA A 48 -23.25 -11.48 3.34
C ALA A 48 -22.77 -10.01 3.36
N PHE A 49 -23.05 -9.26 4.43
CA PHE A 49 -22.56 -7.89 4.58
C PHE A 49 -21.04 -7.84 4.73
N LEU A 50 -20.47 -8.71 5.59
CA LEU A 50 -19.02 -8.79 5.77
C LEU A 50 -18.32 -9.31 4.53
N GLU A 51 -18.97 -10.24 3.80
CA GLU A 51 -18.45 -10.69 2.49
C GLU A 51 -18.39 -9.55 1.49
N ALA A 52 -19.47 -8.81 1.30
CA ALA A 52 -19.50 -7.64 0.42
C ALA A 52 -18.45 -6.59 0.84
N LEU A 53 -18.34 -6.31 2.14
CA LEU A 53 -17.36 -5.38 2.68
C LEU A 53 -15.92 -5.85 2.41
N LYS A 54 -15.66 -7.16 2.54
CA LYS A 54 -14.37 -7.77 2.20
C LYS A 54 -14.03 -7.56 0.73
N TRP A 55 -14.94 -7.82 -0.20
CA TRP A 55 -14.74 -7.59 -1.64
C TRP A 55 -14.39 -6.14 -1.93
N ILE A 56 -15.14 -5.20 -1.35
CA ILE A 56 -14.86 -3.77 -1.50
C ILE A 56 -13.47 -3.42 -0.98
N ILE A 57 -13.12 -3.81 0.25
CA ILE A 57 -11.85 -3.48 0.86
C ILE A 57 -10.69 -4.06 0.05
N PHE A 58 -10.75 -5.36 -0.28
CA PHE A 58 -9.63 -6.04 -0.93
C PHE A 58 -9.41 -5.58 -2.37
N SER A 59 -10.43 -5.05 -3.03
CA SER A 59 -10.30 -4.56 -4.41
C SER A 59 -9.35 -3.35 -4.55
N PHE A 60 -9.16 -2.55 -3.49
CA PHE A 60 -8.36 -1.32 -3.64
C PHE A 60 -7.45 -0.93 -2.46
N HIS A 61 -7.66 -1.46 -1.23
CA HIS A 61 -6.93 -0.94 -0.06
C HIS A 61 -5.41 -1.07 -0.19
N MET A 62 -4.90 -2.24 -0.61
CA MET A 62 -3.45 -2.42 -0.82
C MET A 62 -2.94 -1.66 -2.04
N PRO A 63 -3.56 -1.71 -3.23
CA PRO A 63 -3.23 -0.83 -4.34
C PRO A 63 -3.11 0.65 -3.95
N ALA A 64 -4.08 1.18 -3.22
CA ALA A 64 -4.09 2.57 -2.76
C ALA A 64 -2.99 2.87 -1.74
N PHE A 65 -2.73 1.95 -0.79
CA PHE A 65 -1.66 2.10 0.19
C PHE A 65 -0.28 2.10 -0.48
N ILE A 66 -0.09 1.23 -1.47
CA ILE A 66 1.15 1.12 -2.24
C ILE A 66 1.34 2.33 -3.15
N PHE A 67 0.28 2.84 -3.78
CA PHE A 67 0.30 4.08 -4.55
C PHE A 67 0.78 5.27 -3.70
N ILE A 68 0.22 5.45 -2.49
CA ILE A 68 0.66 6.49 -1.56
C ILE A 68 2.10 6.26 -1.12
N SER A 69 2.54 5.02 -0.95
CA SER A 69 3.94 4.70 -0.62
C SER A 69 4.89 5.07 -1.76
N GLY A 70 4.49 4.87 -3.00
CA GLY A 70 5.19 5.36 -4.20
C GLY A 70 5.28 6.88 -4.21
N PHE A 71 4.18 7.57 -3.91
CA PHE A 71 4.13 9.04 -3.84
C PHE A 71 5.14 9.61 -2.83
N PHE A 72 5.27 9.00 -1.65
CA PHE A 72 6.27 9.38 -0.64
C PHE A 72 7.69 8.91 -0.95
N SER A 73 7.86 8.07 -1.98
CA SER A 73 9.16 7.50 -2.34
C SER A 73 9.97 8.31 -3.35
N LYS A 74 9.46 9.48 -3.78
CA LYS A 74 10.14 10.38 -4.72
C LYS A 74 11.47 10.92 -4.23
N LYS A 75 11.66 10.95 -2.91
CA LYS A 75 12.91 11.35 -2.30
C LYS A 75 13.79 10.12 -2.13
N ASP A 76 14.97 10.17 -2.77
CA ASP A 76 15.92 9.08 -2.64
C ASP A 76 16.34 8.92 -1.17
N MET A 77 16.44 7.68 -0.73
CA MET A 77 16.89 7.31 0.61
C MET A 77 18.19 6.53 0.48
N SER A 78 19.16 6.79 1.36
CA SER A 78 20.40 5.99 1.34
C SER A 78 20.13 4.54 1.66
N PHE A 79 20.98 3.64 1.18
CA PHE A 79 20.82 2.20 1.37
C PHE A 79 20.83 1.82 2.85
N GLU A 80 21.68 2.48 3.67
CA GLU A 80 21.73 2.30 5.12
C GLU A 80 20.39 2.64 5.78
N LYS A 81 19.75 3.73 5.33
CA LYS A 81 18.40 4.11 5.83
C LYS A 81 17.32 3.14 5.38
N LEU A 82 17.44 2.53 4.20
CA LEU A 82 16.51 1.49 3.77
C LEU A 82 16.65 0.24 4.65
N ILE A 83 17.89 -0.19 4.92
CA ILE A 83 18.12 -1.31 5.85
C ILE A 83 17.56 -0.99 7.22
N GLN A 84 17.89 0.18 7.78
CA GLN A 84 17.44 0.59 9.11
C GLN A 84 15.91 0.65 9.23
N LYS A 85 15.22 1.16 8.21
CA LYS A 85 13.77 1.41 8.29
C LYS A 85 12.89 0.28 7.79
N LEU A 86 13.42 -0.63 6.99
CA LEU A 86 12.64 -1.70 6.37
C LEU A 86 13.19 -3.09 6.70
N VAL A 87 14.50 -3.31 6.54
CA VAL A 87 15.10 -4.63 6.69
C VAL A 87 15.19 -5.03 8.16
N ILE A 88 15.68 -4.15 9.05
CA ILE A 88 15.75 -4.45 10.49
C ILE A 88 14.35 -4.68 11.07
N PRO A 89 13.33 -3.80 10.87
CA PRO A 89 11.97 -4.11 11.30
C PRO A 89 11.46 -5.43 10.71
N TYR A 90 11.73 -5.71 9.43
CA TYR A 90 11.33 -6.98 8.83
C TYR A 90 11.85 -8.18 9.63
N PHE A 91 13.15 -8.25 9.91
CA PHE A 91 13.73 -9.37 10.66
C PHE A 91 13.21 -9.44 12.10
N VAL A 92 13.15 -8.30 12.80
CA VAL A 92 12.64 -8.28 14.18
C VAL A 92 11.21 -8.82 14.24
N TYR A 93 10.33 -8.37 13.33
CA TYR A 93 8.94 -8.84 13.31
C TYR A 93 8.81 -10.27 12.79
N GLU A 94 9.67 -10.72 11.87
CA GLU A 94 9.70 -12.12 11.44
C GLU A 94 10.03 -13.07 12.63
N PHE A 95 10.96 -12.66 13.50
CA PHE A 95 11.24 -13.38 14.76
C PHE A 95 10.06 -13.33 15.73
N LEU A 96 9.43 -12.15 15.89
CA LEU A 96 8.26 -12.02 16.77
C LEU A 96 7.08 -12.87 16.28
N TYR A 97 6.82 -12.92 14.96
CA TYR A 97 5.81 -13.81 14.38
C TYR A 97 6.16 -15.28 14.54
N TYR A 98 7.43 -15.64 14.36
CA TYR A 98 7.89 -17.00 14.60
C TYR A 98 7.62 -17.41 16.04
N PHE A 99 7.99 -16.56 17.00
CA PHE A 99 7.74 -16.80 18.42
C PHE A 99 6.24 -16.94 18.73
N LEU A 100 5.42 -16.04 18.20
CA LEU A 100 3.98 -16.08 18.32
C LEU A 100 3.40 -17.41 17.79
N TYR A 101 3.82 -17.84 16.60
CA TYR A 101 3.29 -19.05 15.98
C TYR A 101 3.71 -20.31 16.72
N VAL A 102 4.96 -20.44 17.10
CA VAL A 102 5.48 -21.66 17.74
C VAL A 102 5.04 -21.76 19.19
N PHE A 103 5.20 -20.70 19.98
CA PHE A 103 5.05 -20.77 21.44
C PHE A 103 3.67 -20.35 21.96
N ILE A 104 2.91 -19.54 21.21
CA ILE A 104 1.59 -19.04 21.66
C ILE A 104 0.48 -19.73 20.90
N ILE A 105 0.61 -19.87 19.58
CA ILE A 105 -0.41 -20.48 18.72
C ILE A 105 -0.20 -22.00 18.60
N HIS A 106 0.98 -22.49 18.95
CA HIS A 106 1.39 -23.91 18.82
C HIS A 106 1.28 -24.45 17.39
N LYS A 107 1.63 -23.58 16.42
CA LYS A 107 1.65 -23.91 15.01
C LYS A 107 3.03 -24.31 14.56
N GLU A 108 3.16 -25.48 13.97
CA GLU A 108 4.40 -25.91 13.35
C GLU A 108 4.78 -25.00 12.19
N THR A 109 5.89 -24.29 12.31
CA THR A 109 6.43 -23.41 11.26
C THR A 109 7.92 -23.22 11.45
N GLY A 110 8.67 -23.13 10.35
CA GLY A 110 10.07 -22.76 10.37
C GLY A 110 10.29 -21.24 10.37
N LEU A 111 11.49 -20.81 10.72
CA LEU A 111 11.94 -19.43 10.54
C LEU A 111 12.42 -19.25 9.09
N TYR A 112 11.49 -18.93 8.20
CA TYR A 112 11.79 -18.74 6.77
C TYR A 112 11.96 -17.25 6.46
N LEU A 113 13.18 -16.75 6.48
CA LEU A 113 13.47 -15.33 6.22
C LEU A 113 13.19 -14.89 4.78
N ASN A 114 13.04 -15.83 3.87
CA ASN A 114 12.69 -15.59 2.45
C ASN A 114 11.21 -15.80 2.14
N ARG A 115 10.39 -16.13 3.13
CA ARG A 115 8.93 -16.30 3.00
C ARG A 115 8.23 -15.51 4.10
N PRO A 116 8.01 -14.21 3.90
CA PRO A 116 7.50 -13.33 4.94
C PRO A 116 6.17 -13.82 5.52
N LYS A 117 6.11 -13.84 6.86
CA LYS A 117 4.90 -14.21 7.58
C LYS A 117 3.86 -13.10 7.48
N PHE A 118 2.64 -13.51 7.27
CA PHE A 118 1.44 -12.67 7.23
C PHE A 118 1.62 -11.36 6.42
N SER A 119 1.54 -10.20 7.09
CA SER A 119 1.58 -8.89 6.44
C SER A 119 3.00 -8.42 6.08
N LEU A 120 4.07 -9.05 6.59
CA LEU A 120 5.46 -8.61 6.42
C LEU A 120 5.94 -8.58 4.95
N TRP A 121 5.19 -9.22 4.05
CA TRP A 121 5.43 -9.15 2.61
C TRP A 121 5.53 -7.71 2.08
N TYR A 122 4.76 -6.79 2.67
CA TYR A 122 4.75 -5.40 2.22
C TYR A 122 6.07 -4.68 2.55
N LEU A 123 6.68 -4.92 3.72
CA LEU A 123 8.00 -4.38 4.05
C LEU A 123 9.08 -4.87 3.07
N MET A 124 9.04 -6.16 2.75
CA MET A 124 9.95 -6.77 1.79
C MET A 124 9.75 -6.18 0.39
N ALA A 125 8.50 -6.10 -0.07
CA ALA A 125 8.18 -5.51 -1.36
C ALA A 125 8.54 -4.02 -1.43
N LEU A 126 8.28 -3.25 -0.36
CA LEU A 126 8.65 -1.83 -0.28
C LEU A 126 10.16 -1.63 -0.37
N PHE A 127 10.94 -2.51 0.25
CA PHE A 127 12.40 -2.50 0.09
C PHE A 127 12.80 -2.71 -1.38
N PHE A 128 12.27 -3.73 -2.05
CA PHE A 128 12.55 -3.97 -3.46
C PHE A 128 12.11 -2.80 -4.34
N TRP A 129 10.93 -2.26 -4.15
CA TRP A 129 10.46 -1.09 -4.93
C TRP A 129 11.37 0.12 -4.74
N ARG A 130 11.80 0.39 -3.52
CA ARG A 130 12.72 1.50 -3.23
C ARG A 130 14.10 1.32 -3.85
N VAL A 131 14.61 0.09 -3.89
CA VAL A 131 15.91 -0.23 -4.49
C VAL A 131 15.83 -0.22 -6.02
N LEU A 132 14.76 -0.77 -6.60
CA LEU A 132 14.64 -0.94 -8.05
C LEU A 132 14.21 0.34 -8.78
N THR A 133 13.33 1.16 -8.20
CA THR A 133 12.74 2.32 -8.89
C THR A 133 13.77 3.33 -9.42
N PRO A 134 14.88 3.65 -8.75
CA PRO A 134 15.90 4.54 -9.30
C PRO A 134 16.52 4.06 -10.63
N TYR A 135 16.50 2.76 -10.88
CA TYR A 135 16.99 2.13 -12.12
C TYR A 135 15.86 2.01 -13.13
N VAL A 136 14.73 1.45 -12.74
CA VAL A 136 13.56 1.21 -13.58
C VAL A 136 13.03 2.50 -14.21
N ARG A 137 13.00 3.60 -13.47
CA ARG A 137 12.54 4.91 -13.98
C ARG A 137 13.33 5.44 -15.18
N LYS A 138 14.54 4.89 -15.44
CA LYS A 138 15.38 5.28 -16.58
C LYS A 138 15.02 4.50 -17.85
N ILE A 139 14.27 3.43 -17.74
CA ILE A 139 13.88 2.56 -18.84
C ILE A 139 12.65 3.17 -19.52
N PRO A 140 12.68 3.44 -20.84
CA PRO A 140 11.50 3.88 -21.57
C PRO A 140 10.40 2.82 -21.49
N GLY A 141 9.15 3.25 -21.32
CA GLY A 141 8.03 2.32 -21.19
C GLY A 141 7.98 1.51 -19.89
N ASN A 142 8.73 1.93 -18.86
CA ASN A 142 8.82 1.21 -17.58
C ASN A 142 7.47 0.88 -16.94
N MET A 143 6.47 1.74 -17.09
CA MET A 143 5.12 1.48 -16.62
C MET A 143 4.49 0.28 -17.35
N PHE A 144 4.62 0.23 -18.67
CA PHE A 144 4.14 -0.90 -19.47
C PHE A 144 4.86 -2.20 -19.09
N ILE A 145 6.19 -2.14 -18.92
CA ILE A 145 6.99 -3.29 -18.45
C ILE A 145 6.51 -3.77 -17.08
N ALA A 146 6.23 -2.85 -16.15
CA ALA A 146 5.74 -3.20 -14.82
C ALA A 146 4.36 -3.87 -14.88
N PHE A 147 3.43 -3.37 -15.69
CA PHE A 147 2.13 -4.02 -15.90
C PHE A 147 2.29 -5.41 -16.52
N THR A 148 3.10 -5.54 -17.56
CA THR A 148 3.36 -6.82 -18.23
C THR A 148 3.98 -7.82 -17.25
N ALA A 149 4.97 -7.43 -16.48
CA ALA A 149 5.57 -8.30 -15.46
C ALA A 149 4.56 -8.74 -14.41
N GLY A 150 3.68 -7.82 -13.95
CA GLY A 150 2.63 -8.12 -12.99
C GLY A 150 1.53 -9.04 -13.54
N LEU A 151 1.27 -9.00 -14.85
CA LEU A 151 0.38 -9.94 -15.52
C LEU A 151 1.05 -11.31 -15.71
N LEU A 152 2.29 -11.33 -16.20
CA LEU A 152 2.99 -12.57 -16.54
C LEU A 152 3.39 -13.40 -15.29
N VAL A 153 3.65 -12.76 -14.15
CA VAL A 153 3.99 -13.49 -12.91
C VAL A 153 2.87 -14.42 -12.43
N GLY A 154 1.64 -14.22 -12.89
CA GLY A 154 0.51 -15.13 -12.61
C GLY A 154 0.67 -16.52 -13.20
N PHE A 155 1.53 -16.72 -14.20
CA PHE A 155 1.85 -18.03 -14.74
C PHE A 155 2.93 -18.78 -13.94
N THR A 156 3.47 -18.17 -12.86
CA THR A 156 4.51 -18.79 -12.03
C THR A 156 3.95 -19.27 -10.71
N GLU A 157 4.49 -20.36 -10.18
CA GLU A 157 4.13 -20.95 -8.88
C GLU A 157 5.08 -20.51 -7.74
N LEU A 158 5.60 -19.29 -7.81
CA LEU A 158 6.56 -18.77 -6.82
C LEU A 158 5.95 -18.61 -5.41
N GLY A 159 4.63 -18.53 -5.31
CA GLY A 159 3.91 -18.41 -4.04
C GLY A 159 4.38 -17.22 -3.21
N ASN A 160 4.87 -17.48 -1.98
CA ASN A 160 5.32 -16.42 -1.08
C ASN A 160 6.85 -16.20 -1.08
N PHE A 161 7.59 -16.83 -2.02
CA PHE A 161 9.04 -16.73 -2.09
C PHE A 161 9.50 -15.30 -2.37
N PHE A 162 10.22 -14.69 -1.40
CA PHE A 162 10.63 -13.27 -1.39
C PHE A 162 9.50 -12.29 -1.72
N SER A 163 8.24 -12.71 -1.60
CA SER A 163 7.06 -11.94 -2.06
C SER A 163 7.15 -11.48 -3.52
N ILE A 164 7.88 -12.19 -4.37
CA ILE A 164 8.10 -11.81 -5.78
C ILE A 164 6.78 -11.58 -6.51
N PRO A 165 5.77 -12.49 -6.45
CA PRO A 165 4.51 -12.25 -7.14
C PRO A 165 3.85 -10.94 -6.72
N ARG A 166 3.71 -10.70 -5.41
CA ARG A 166 3.14 -9.44 -4.91
C ARG A 166 3.97 -8.22 -5.29
N THR A 167 5.29 -8.33 -5.22
CA THR A 167 6.20 -7.25 -5.61
C THR A 167 5.97 -6.84 -7.06
N LEU A 168 5.80 -7.80 -7.98
CA LEU A 168 5.57 -7.52 -9.40
C LEU A 168 4.13 -7.07 -9.67
N VAL A 169 3.12 -7.75 -9.10
CA VAL A 169 1.70 -7.41 -9.28
C VAL A 169 1.41 -5.99 -8.78
N PHE A 170 1.98 -5.58 -7.67
CA PHE A 170 1.69 -4.27 -7.10
C PHE A 170 2.65 -3.15 -7.55
N TYR A 171 3.71 -3.47 -8.27
CA TYR A 171 4.68 -2.47 -8.72
C TYR A 171 4.10 -1.37 -9.62
N PRO A 172 3.13 -1.63 -10.52
CA PRO A 172 2.47 -0.58 -11.29
C PRO A 172 1.84 0.51 -10.41
N PHE A 173 1.23 0.14 -9.28
CA PHE A 173 0.65 1.10 -8.34
C PHE A 173 1.71 1.94 -7.64
N PHE A 174 2.83 1.33 -7.27
CA PHE A 174 3.95 2.05 -6.68
C PHE A 174 4.55 3.05 -7.68
N LEU A 175 4.80 2.64 -8.92
CA LEU A 175 5.30 3.53 -9.97
C LEU A 175 4.31 4.64 -10.31
N ALA A 176 3.02 4.34 -10.39
CA ALA A 176 1.98 5.35 -10.60
C ALA A 176 2.02 6.41 -9.50
N GLY A 177 2.12 6.00 -8.23
CA GLY A 177 2.29 6.91 -7.10
C GLY A 177 3.60 7.70 -7.17
N TYR A 178 4.68 7.07 -7.57
CA TYR A 178 5.99 7.72 -7.72
C TYR A 178 5.95 8.85 -8.77
N TYR A 179 5.25 8.66 -9.90
CA TYR A 179 5.11 9.66 -10.95
C TYR A 179 4.00 10.68 -10.68
N PHE A 180 3.05 10.38 -9.79
CA PHE A 180 1.87 11.17 -9.54
C PHE A 180 2.22 12.55 -8.98
N GLN A 181 1.65 13.63 -9.51
CA GLN A 181 1.85 15.00 -9.02
C GLN A 181 0.79 15.40 -8.00
N GLU A 182 1.15 16.17 -6.99
CA GLU A 182 0.23 16.61 -5.93
C GLU A 182 -0.98 17.40 -6.49
N SER A 183 -0.74 18.21 -7.54
CA SER A 183 -1.79 18.97 -8.22
C SER A 183 -2.86 18.08 -8.87
N TRP A 184 -2.54 16.82 -9.21
CA TRP A 184 -3.49 15.91 -9.84
C TRP A 184 -4.59 15.43 -8.89
N PHE A 185 -4.36 15.46 -7.57
CA PHE A 185 -5.43 15.18 -6.61
C PHE A 185 -6.62 16.14 -6.75
N GLU A 186 -6.37 17.40 -7.14
CA GLU A 186 -7.43 18.36 -7.40
C GLU A 186 -8.25 17.98 -8.64
N ALA A 187 -7.58 17.55 -9.71
CA ALA A 187 -8.27 17.10 -10.92
C ALA A 187 -9.13 15.86 -10.64
N LEU A 188 -8.62 14.88 -9.90
CA LEU A 188 -9.40 13.70 -9.50
C LEU A 188 -10.65 14.09 -8.71
N ARG A 189 -10.51 15.04 -7.78
CA ARG A 189 -11.61 15.55 -6.97
C ARG A 189 -12.69 16.25 -7.82
N ARG A 190 -12.26 17.02 -8.81
CA ARG A 190 -13.21 17.71 -9.73
C ARG A 190 -14.02 16.71 -10.54
N HIS A 191 -13.41 15.59 -10.92
CA HIS A 191 -14.02 14.58 -11.77
C HIS A 191 -14.57 13.36 -11.01
N TRP A 192 -14.85 13.50 -9.70
CA TRP A 192 -15.25 12.38 -8.84
C TRP A 192 -16.50 11.64 -9.36
N LYS A 193 -17.50 12.38 -9.91
CA LYS A 193 -18.73 11.78 -10.46
C LYS A 193 -18.43 10.87 -11.65
N ALA A 194 -17.54 11.31 -12.55
CA ALA A 194 -17.12 10.50 -13.70
C ALA A 194 -16.31 9.28 -13.25
N LEU A 195 -15.44 9.44 -12.24
CA LEU A 195 -14.66 8.34 -11.69
C LEU A 195 -15.53 7.28 -11.01
N THR A 196 -16.49 7.71 -10.18
CA THR A 196 -17.42 6.77 -9.51
C THR A 196 -18.35 6.09 -10.49
N PHE A 197 -18.88 6.82 -11.47
CA PHE A 197 -19.69 6.23 -12.55
C PHE A 197 -18.87 5.22 -13.37
N GLY A 198 -17.66 5.60 -13.79
CA GLY A 198 -16.77 4.73 -14.53
C GLY A 198 -16.39 3.45 -13.75
N LEU A 199 -16.13 3.60 -12.44
CA LEU A 199 -15.89 2.46 -11.55
C LEU A 199 -17.12 1.53 -11.51
N SER A 200 -18.30 2.08 -11.27
CA SER A 200 -19.54 1.29 -11.17
C SER A 200 -19.86 0.57 -12.48
N ALA A 201 -19.74 1.27 -13.62
CA ALA A 201 -19.97 0.70 -14.94
C ALA A 201 -18.94 -0.41 -15.26
N PHE A 202 -17.66 -0.18 -14.93
CA PHE A 202 -16.61 -1.17 -15.15
C PHE A 202 -16.79 -2.41 -14.27
N VAL A 203 -17.13 -2.23 -12.99
CA VAL A 203 -17.41 -3.35 -12.07
C VAL A 203 -18.61 -4.16 -12.56
N ALA A 204 -19.70 -3.51 -12.99
CA ALA A 204 -20.86 -4.18 -13.55
C ALA A 204 -20.52 -4.98 -14.80
N LEU A 205 -19.73 -4.39 -15.72
CA LEU A 205 -19.26 -5.08 -16.93
C LEU A 205 -18.36 -6.28 -16.56
N PHE A 206 -17.40 -6.09 -15.66
CA PHE A 206 -16.48 -7.14 -15.22
C PHE A 206 -17.24 -8.33 -14.61
N LEU A 207 -18.16 -8.05 -13.67
CA LEU A 207 -18.98 -9.09 -13.04
C LEU A 207 -19.92 -9.78 -14.06
N GLY A 208 -20.49 -9.02 -15.00
CA GLY A 208 -21.32 -9.56 -16.07
C GLY A 208 -20.54 -10.52 -16.99
N LEU A 209 -19.32 -10.12 -17.43
CA LEU A 209 -18.48 -10.94 -18.27
C LEU A 209 -18.00 -12.22 -17.56
N THR A 210 -17.61 -12.13 -16.29
CA THR A 210 -17.18 -13.29 -15.50
C THR A 210 -18.35 -14.25 -15.22
N ALA A 211 -19.55 -13.72 -14.99
CA ALA A 211 -20.75 -14.55 -14.85
C ALA A 211 -21.10 -15.28 -16.15
N LEU A 212 -21.02 -14.60 -17.29
CA LEU A 212 -21.27 -15.21 -18.60
C LEU A 212 -20.23 -16.27 -18.98
N SER A 213 -18.96 -16.11 -18.55
CA SER A 213 -17.91 -17.10 -18.77
C SER A 213 -17.96 -18.28 -17.80
N GLY A 214 -18.81 -18.23 -16.77
CA GLY A 214 -18.86 -19.24 -15.71
C GLY A 214 -17.67 -19.20 -14.74
N THR A 215 -16.90 -18.10 -14.75
CA THR A 215 -15.73 -17.94 -13.89
C THR A 215 -16.13 -17.72 -12.44
N GLU A 216 -15.74 -18.62 -11.54
CA GLU A 216 -15.94 -18.47 -10.11
C GLU A 216 -14.88 -17.54 -9.52
N LEU A 217 -15.31 -16.35 -9.11
CA LEU A 217 -14.44 -15.36 -8.52
C LEU A 217 -14.32 -15.56 -6.99
N THR A 218 -13.09 -15.49 -6.51
CA THR A 218 -12.77 -15.37 -5.08
C THR A 218 -11.98 -14.10 -4.82
N THR A 219 -11.97 -13.58 -3.59
CA THR A 219 -11.17 -12.40 -3.25
C THR A 219 -9.67 -12.59 -3.45
N PHE A 220 -9.20 -13.82 -3.67
CA PHE A 220 -7.80 -14.15 -3.96
C PHE A 220 -7.27 -13.48 -5.23
N ILE A 221 -8.15 -13.12 -6.17
CA ILE A 221 -7.76 -12.36 -7.38
C ILE A 221 -7.06 -11.02 -7.04
N PHE A 222 -7.36 -10.41 -5.88
CA PHE A 222 -6.76 -9.16 -5.42
C PHE A 222 -5.52 -9.34 -4.53
N TYR A 223 -5.18 -10.58 -4.11
CA TYR A 223 -4.06 -10.81 -3.17
C TYR A 223 -2.68 -10.69 -3.83
N GLY A 224 -2.59 -10.85 -5.14
CA GLY A 224 -1.36 -10.73 -5.91
C GLY A 224 -0.30 -11.81 -5.65
N ARG A 225 -0.62 -12.86 -4.85
CA ARG A 225 0.34 -13.92 -4.51
C ARG A 225 0.06 -15.24 -5.22
N TYR A 226 -1.19 -15.44 -5.61
CA TYR A 226 -1.64 -16.69 -6.21
C TYR A 226 -1.32 -16.71 -7.71
N SER A 227 -0.90 -17.89 -8.19
CA SER A 227 -0.81 -18.16 -9.63
C SER A 227 -2.22 -18.25 -10.25
N TYR A 228 -2.29 -18.19 -11.56
CA TYR A 228 -3.54 -18.43 -12.27
C TYR A 228 -4.04 -19.86 -12.06
N GLN A 229 -3.11 -20.82 -11.94
CA GLN A 229 -3.41 -22.21 -11.60
C GLN A 229 -4.03 -22.34 -10.20
N ASP A 230 -3.44 -21.67 -9.17
CA ASP A 230 -3.99 -21.67 -7.80
C ASP A 230 -5.41 -21.12 -7.72
N MET A 231 -5.80 -20.27 -8.68
CA MET A 231 -7.11 -19.63 -8.74
C MET A 231 -8.10 -20.38 -9.64
N ASN A 232 -7.74 -21.54 -10.20
CA ASN A 232 -8.50 -22.30 -11.19
C ASN A 232 -8.86 -21.50 -12.46
N MET A 233 -8.00 -20.57 -12.87
CA MET A 233 -8.15 -19.69 -14.04
C MET A 233 -6.90 -19.78 -14.93
N PRO A 234 -6.54 -20.97 -15.47
CA PRO A 234 -5.33 -21.12 -16.25
C PRO A 234 -5.43 -20.33 -17.58
N GLY A 235 -4.27 -19.89 -18.06
CA GLY A 235 -4.18 -19.26 -19.37
C GLY A 235 -4.67 -17.82 -19.44
N ILE A 236 -5.38 -17.49 -20.51
CA ILE A 236 -5.83 -16.13 -20.84
C ILE A 236 -6.89 -15.61 -19.85
N GLU A 237 -7.69 -16.47 -19.30
CA GLU A 237 -8.73 -16.14 -18.34
C GLU A 237 -8.16 -15.43 -17.11
N GLY A 238 -7.18 -16.05 -16.44
CA GLY A 238 -6.52 -15.45 -15.28
C GLY A 238 -5.83 -14.13 -15.59
N LEU A 239 -5.25 -14.00 -16.79
CA LEU A 239 -4.65 -12.76 -17.27
C LEU A 239 -5.69 -11.66 -17.44
N LEU A 240 -6.84 -11.94 -18.05
CA LEU A 240 -7.92 -10.97 -18.24
C LEU A 240 -8.55 -10.56 -16.91
N VAL A 241 -8.79 -11.52 -16.01
CA VAL A 241 -9.28 -11.24 -14.64
C VAL A 241 -8.31 -10.32 -13.90
N ARG A 242 -7.01 -10.59 -13.93
CA ARG A 242 -6.01 -9.72 -13.29
C ARG A 242 -5.93 -8.34 -13.94
N ALA A 243 -6.06 -8.24 -15.26
CA ALA A 243 -6.15 -6.95 -15.95
C ALA A 243 -7.39 -6.16 -15.50
N GLY A 244 -8.54 -6.83 -15.34
CA GLY A 244 -9.74 -6.25 -14.76
C GLY A 244 -9.53 -5.77 -13.33
N CYS A 245 -8.83 -6.56 -12.48
CA CYS A 245 -8.47 -6.16 -11.13
C CYS A 245 -7.60 -4.89 -11.11
N TYR A 246 -6.66 -4.74 -12.03
CA TYR A 246 -5.89 -3.48 -12.17
C TYR A 246 -6.79 -2.29 -12.44
N ALA A 247 -7.72 -2.41 -13.39
CA ALA A 247 -8.63 -1.33 -13.75
C ALA A 247 -9.54 -0.96 -12.57
N ILE A 248 -10.16 -1.94 -11.90
CA ILE A 248 -10.99 -1.72 -10.71
C ILE A 248 -10.18 -1.01 -9.63
N SER A 249 -8.98 -1.49 -9.32
CA SER A 249 -8.15 -0.94 -8.26
C SER A 249 -7.72 0.50 -8.56
N PHE A 250 -7.32 0.83 -9.80
CA PHE A 250 -6.96 2.20 -10.19
C PHE A 250 -8.16 3.15 -10.14
N LEU A 251 -9.31 2.73 -10.67
CA LEU A 251 -10.52 3.54 -10.60
C LEU A 251 -10.95 3.79 -9.15
N ALA A 252 -10.94 2.75 -8.31
CA ALA A 252 -11.34 2.85 -6.91
C ALA A 252 -10.39 3.74 -6.09
N LEU A 253 -9.06 3.59 -6.22
CA LEU A 253 -8.12 4.42 -5.50
C LEU A 253 -8.19 5.91 -5.92
N PHE A 254 -8.49 6.20 -7.20
CA PHE A 254 -8.65 7.56 -7.67
C PHE A 254 -10.01 8.16 -7.26
N ALA A 255 -11.10 7.38 -7.33
CA ALA A 255 -12.41 7.81 -6.84
C ALA A 255 -12.37 8.13 -5.35
N LEU A 256 -11.66 7.30 -4.55
CA LEU A 256 -11.51 7.51 -3.10
C LEU A 256 -10.87 8.86 -2.76
N CYS A 257 -9.95 9.37 -3.58
CA CYS A 257 -9.30 10.67 -3.36
C CYS A 257 -10.30 11.83 -3.21
N ALA A 258 -11.48 11.73 -3.82
CA ALA A 258 -12.50 12.78 -3.76
C ALA A 258 -13.14 12.91 -2.37
N PHE A 259 -13.21 11.82 -1.62
CA PHE A 259 -13.91 11.74 -0.33
C PHE A 259 -13.00 12.01 0.87
N ILE A 260 -11.68 12.12 0.67
CA ILE A 260 -10.72 12.32 1.75
C ILE A 260 -10.75 13.78 2.24
N PRO A 261 -10.95 14.03 3.55
CA PRO A 261 -10.89 15.36 4.12
C PRO A 261 -9.49 15.99 4.02
N ARG A 262 -9.42 17.32 3.89
CA ARG A 262 -8.16 18.08 3.77
C ARG A 262 -7.69 18.71 5.08
N LYS A 263 -8.62 18.89 6.01
CA LYS A 263 -8.32 19.48 7.31
C LYS A 263 -7.85 18.38 8.29
N GLN A 264 -7.22 18.82 9.35
CA GLN A 264 -6.89 17.95 10.46
C GLN A 264 -8.17 17.44 11.13
N HIS A 265 -8.23 16.15 11.40
CA HIS A 265 -9.27 15.48 12.14
C HIS A 265 -8.66 14.64 13.27
N PHE A 266 -9.45 14.19 14.24
CA PHE A 266 -8.99 13.35 15.34
C PHE A 266 -8.33 12.04 14.86
N PHE A 267 -8.79 11.51 13.73
CA PHE A 267 -8.25 10.28 13.13
C PHE A 267 -6.97 10.50 12.28
N SER A 268 -6.57 11.75 12.02
CA SER A 268 -5.35 12.03 11.23
C SER A 268 -4.10 11.43 11.86
N VAL A 269 -4.12 11.20 13.18
CA VAL A 269 -3.03 10.54 13.92
C VAL A 269 -2.75 9.12 13.42
N LEU A 270 -3.78 8.40 12.98
CA LEU A 270 -3.65 7.04 12.43
C LEU A 270 -2.77 7.04 11.18
N GLY A 271 -2.96 8.03 10.30
CA GLY A 271 -2.17 8.18 9.09
C GLY A 271 -0.71 8.56 9.32
N VAL A 272 -0.40 9.15 10.47
CA VAL A 272 0.99 9.42 10.91
C VAL A 272 1.65 8.19 11.49
N ARG A 273 0.87 7.37 12.20
CA ARG A 273 1.33 6.20 12.95
C ARG A 273 0.92 4.89 12.29
N THR A 274 0.96 4.85 10.95
CA THR A 274 0.56 3.64 10.19
C THR A 274 1.47 2.46 10.47
N MET A 275 2.77 2.67 10.70
CA MET A 275 3.75 1.59 10.87
C MET A 275 3.49 0.72 12.11
N PRO A 276 3.30 1.28 13.33
CA PRO A 276 2.94 0.45 14.48
C PRO A 276 1.61 -0.27 14.31
N ILE A 277 0.59 0.37 13.74
CA ILE A 277 -0.70 -0.28 13.46
C ILE A 277 -0.46 -1.48 12.52
N TYR A 278 0.24 -1.25 11.41
CA TYR A 278 0.55 -2.27 10.41
C TYR A 278 1.30 -3.47 10.99
N LEU A 279 2.27 -3.25 11.85
CA LEU A 279 3.11 -4.34 12.37
C LEU A 279 2.39 -5.16 13.45
N PHE A 280 1.64 -4.52 14.33
CA PHE A 280 1.02 -5.21 15.47
C PHE A 280 -0.35 -5.81 15.17
N HIS A 281 -1.18 -5.20 14.27
CA HIS A 281 -2.51 -5.76 13.98
C HIS A 281 -2.45 -7.20 13.47
N GLY A 282 -1.45 -7.50 12.65
CA GLY A 282 -1.28 -8.82 12.08
C GLY A 282 -0.93 -9.89 13.11
N MET A 283 -0.19 -9.53 14.17
CA MET A 283 0.12 -10.44 15.27
C MET A 283 -1.16 -10.77 16.06
N ILE A 284 -1.96 -9.75 16.38
CA ILE A 284 -3.25 -9.93 17.09
C ILE A 284 -4.20 -10.74 16.23
N TYR A 285 -4.32 -10.40 14.96
CA TYR A 285 -5.15 -11.17 14.02
C TYR A 285 -4.70 -12.63 13.93
N SER A 286 -3.39 -12.89 13.82
CA SER A 286 -2.86 -14.25 13.72
C SER A 286 -3.18 -15.10 14.94
N ALA A 287 -3.24 -14.50 16.13
CA ALA A 287 -3.66 -15.19 17.35
C ALA A 287 -5.18 -15.45 17.36
N LEU A 288 -5.99 -14.47 16.97
CA LEU A 288 -7.44 -14.56 17.04
C LEU A 288 -8.05 -15.44 15.95
N LYS A 289 -7.49 -15.49 14.75
CA LYS A 289 -8.05 -16.28 13.64
C LYS A 289 -8.08 -17.80 13.90
N GLU A 290 -7.19 -18.28 14.76
CA GLU A 290 -7.14 -19.71 15.13
C GLU A 290 -8.19 -20.04 16.21
N THR A 291 -8.82 -19.02 16.81
CA THR A 291 -9.91 -19.20 17.76
C THR A 291 -11.27 -19.23 17.04
N PRO A 292 -12.33 -19.78 17.66
CA PRO A 292 -13.68 -19.72 17.09
C PRO A 292 -14.28 -18.31 17.11
N LEU A 293 -13.70 -17.35 17.86
CA LEU A 293 -14.27 -16.03 18.13
C LEU A 293 -14.66 -15.26 16.85
N LEU A 294 -13.75 -15.22 15.85
CA LEU A 294 -14.05 -14.50 14.60
C LEU A 294 -15.00 -15.29 13.67
N LYS A 295 -14.97 -16.62 13.75
CA LYS A 295 -15.80 -17.48 12.89
C LYS A 295 -17.26 -17.54 13.33
N SER A 296 -17.56 -17.22 14.60
CA SER A 296 -18.92 -17.26 15.17
C SER A 296 -19.75 -16.00 14.91
N ILE A 297 -19.19 -14.99 14.27
CA ILE A 297 -19.86 -13.69 14.04
C ILE A 297 -20.90 -13.80 12.92
N ASN A 298 -22.17 -13.83 13.29
CA ASN A 298 -23.28 -14.04 12.37
C ASN A 298 -24.39 -12.98 12.48
N THR A 299 -24.53 -12.35 13.65
CA THR A 299 -25.62 -11.40 13.92
C THR A 299 -25.20 -9.95 13.58
N PRO A 300 -26.16 -9.05 13.27
CA PRO A 300 -25.88 -7.64 13.07
C PRO A 300 -25.20 -6.98 14.28
N GLY A 301 -25.56 -7.37 15.51
CA GLY A 301 -24.95 -6.85 16.73
C GLY A 301 -23.48 -7.24 16.86
N GLU A 302 -23.14 -8.50 16.63
CA GLU A 302 -21.76 -8.99 16.62
C GLU A 302 -20.94 -8.34 15.49
N THR A 303 -21.56 -8.17 14.32
CA THR A 303 -20.93 -7.46 13.18
C THR A 303 -20.58 -6.01 13.56
N ALA A 304 -21.52 -5.29 14.17
CA ALA A 304 -21.28 -3.93 14.63
C ALA A 304 -20.18 -3.88 15.70
N LEU A 305 -20.22 -4.82 16.66
CA LEU A 305 -19.19 -4.93 17.70
C LEU A 305 -17.80 -5.20 17.11
N LEU A 306 -17.69 -6.11 16.13
CA LEU A 306 -16.43 -6.38 15.41
C LEU A 306 -15.88 -5.10 14.76
N LEU A 307 -16.72 -4.38 14.00
CA LEU A 307 -16.29 -3.18 13.30
C LEU A 307 -15.85 -2.08 14.28
N VAL A 308 -16.59 -1.87 15.37
CA VAL A 308 -16.21 -0.94 16.45
C VAL A 308 -14.88 -1.38 17.09
N SER A 309 -14.71 -2.68 17.32
CA SER A 309 -13.46 -3.24 17.87
C SER A 309 -12.27 -3.03 16.94
N CYS A 310 -12.45 -3.15 15.62
CA CYS A 310 -11.41 -2.84 14.63
C CYS A 310 -11.00 -1.37 14.69
N VAL A 311 -11.96 -0.45 14.81
CA VAL A 311 -11.67 0.99 14.99
C VAL A 311 -10.92 1.22 16.28
N ALA A 312 -11.41 0.71 17.41
CA ALA A 312 -10.79 0.86 18.73
C ALA A 312 -9.36 0.29 18.74
N LEU A 313 -9.17 -0.92 18.18
CA LEU A 313 -7.85 -1.54 18.04
C LEU A 313 -6.90 -0.67 17.21
N THR A 314 -7.38 -0.09 16.12
CA THR A 314 -6.56 0.77 15.26
C THR A 314 -6.04 1.98 16.02
N PHE A 315 -6.89 2.63 16.85
CA PHE A 315 -6.47 3.72 17.73
C PHE A 315 -5.52 3.26 18.84
N LEU A 316 -5.78 2.12 19.45
CA LEU A 316 -4.92 1.53 20.48
C LEU A 316 -3.50 1.29 19.94
N LEU A 317 -3.39 0.70 18.74
CA LEU A 317 -2.11 0.43 18.10
C LEU A 317 -1.40 1.70 17.59
N ALA A 318 -2.13 2.80 17.37
CA ALA A 318 -1.56 4.11 17.15
C ALA A 318 -1.04 4.77 18.44
N GLY A 319 -1.20 4.14 19.59
CA GLY A 319 -0.78 4.63 20.89
C GLY A 319 0.74 4.86 21.02
N ASN A 320 1.13 5.46 22.14
CA ASN A 320 2.54 5.83 22.35
C ASN A 320 3.44 4.60 22.56
N LEU A 321 2.97 3.54 23.20
CA LEU A 321 3.77 2.36 23.50
C LEU A 321 4.17 1.61 22.21
N PRO A 322 3.23 1.20 21.31
CA PRO A 322 3.60 0.61 20.04
C PRO A 322 4.49 1.50 19.18
N THR A 323 4.22 2.82 19.20
CA THR A 323 5.01 3.80 18.44
C THR A 323 6.45 3.88 18.94
N ARG A 324 6.66 3.91 20.27
CA ARG A 324 8.01 3.92 20.87
C ARG A 324 8.78 2.65 20.52
N PHE A 325 8.13 1.49 20.59
CA PHE A 325 8.76 0.21 20.23
C PHE A 325 9.23 0.21 18.77
N VAL A 326 8.34 0.56 17.82
CA VAL A 326 8.69 0.61 16.39
C VAL A 326 9.80 1.62 16.12
N ASN A 327 9.77 2.78 16.78
CA ASN A 327 10.82 3.78 16.64
C ASN A 327 12.16 3.27 17.18
N ALA A 328 12.18 2.57 18.31
CA ALA A 328 13.39 1.96 18.86
C ALA A 328 14.00 0.95 17.87
N VAL A 329 13.18 0.04 17.32
CA VAL A 329 13.62 -0.93 16.30
C VAL A 329 14.17 -0.22 15.06
N SER A 330 13.49 0.83 14.60
CA SER A 330 13.87 1.59 13.40
C SER A 330 15.00 2.61 13.64
N SER A 331 15.47 2.77 14.88
CA SER A 331 16.58 3.67 15.24
C SER A 331 17.92 2.95 15.37
N VAL A 332 17.95 1.63 15.30
CA VAL A 332 19.18 0.82 15.34
C VAL A 332 20.11 1.28 14.22
N GLN A 333 21.27 1.81 14.59
CA GLN A 333 22.24 2.29 13.60
C GLN A 333 22.99 1.10 12.98
N VAL A 334 23.02 1.08 11.66
CA VAL A 334 23.81 0.11 10.89
C VAL A 334 24.96 0.85 10.25
N SER A 335 26.18 0.52 10.67
CA SER A 335 27.40 0.95 9.98
C SER A 335 27.71 -0.09 8.91
N LEU A 336 27.32 0.17 7.68
CA LEU A 336 27.79 -0.67 6.58
C LEU A 336 29.24 -0.29 6.24
N PRO A 337 30.15 -1.27 5.97
CA PRO A 337 31.44 -0.95 5.40
C PRO A 337 31.20 -0.11 4.14
N ARG A 338 31.96 0.98 3.99
CA ARG A 338 31.85 1.84 2.82
C ARG A 338 32.13 0.99 1.59
N LEU A 339 31.08 0.60 0.87
CA LEU A 339 31.24 0.00 -0.46
C LEU A 339 32.06 0.97 -1.31
N PRO A 340 33.05 0.49 -2.06
CA PRO A 340 33.80 1.35 -2.97
C PRO A 340 32.79 2.10 -3.84
N LYS A 341 32.98 3.42 -3.96
CA LYS A 341 32.15 4.25 -4.83
C LYS A 341 32.22 3.64 -6.23
N LEU A 342 31.11 3.10 -6.71
CA LEU A 342 31.01 2.68 -8.10
C LEU A 342 31.41 3.88 -8.97
N PRO A 343 32.33 3.74 -9.94
CA PRO A 343 32.76 4.82 -10.80
C PRO A 343 31.54 5.32 -11.58
N GLY A 344 31.13 6.55 -11.35
CA GLY A 344 30.01 7.19 -12.02
C GLY A 344 28.98 7.78 -11.06
N SER A 345 29.36 8.83 -10.33
CA SER A 345 28.36 9.72 -9.73
C SER A 345 27.62 10.44 -10.87
N PHE A 346 26.47 9.88 -11.28
CA PHE A 346 25.61 10.52 -12.28
C PHE A 346 25.11 11.87 -11.75
N LYS A 347 25.52 12.95 -12.44
CA LYS A 347 24.96 14.29 -12.25
C LYS A 347 23.44 14.19 -12.37
N ARG A 348 22.72 14.86 -11.45
CA ARG A 348 21.24 14.92 -11.45
C ARG A 348 20.74 15.35 -12.83
N PRO A 349 19.82 14.61 -13.47
CA PRO A 349 19.11 15.14 -14.63
C PRO A 349 18.19 16.28 -14.16
N THR A 350 18.31 17.41 -14.80
CA THR A 350 17.40 18.53 -14.69
C THR A 350 16.01 18.11 -15.19
N ARG A 351 14.97 18.38 -14.40
CA ARG A 351 13.52 18.29 -14.62
C ARG A 351 12.99 17.13 -15.50
N PRO A 352 12.05 16.32 -15.01
CA PRO A 352 11.36 15.33 -15.86
C PRO A 352 10.56 16.06 -16.93
N GLY A 353 10.79 15.68 -18.20
CA GLY A 353 10.05 16.17 -19.34
C GLY A 353 8.55 15.91 -19.21
N SER A 354 7.76 16.87 -19.66
CA SER A 354 6.31 16.77 -19.77
C SER A 354 5.93 15.58 -20.65
N PHE A 355 5.05 14.73 -20.17
CA PHE A 355 4.45 13.65 -20.95
C PHE A 355 3.67 14.23 -22.15
N PRO A 356 3.91 13.79 -23.39
CA PRO A 356 3.24 14.36 -24.58
C PRO A 356 1.73 14.17 -24.60
N PHE A 357 1.20 13.24 -23.83
CA PHE A 357 -0.23 12.88 -23.86
C PHE A 357 -1.15 13.93 -23.21
N LEU A 358 -0.65 14.76 -22.29
CA LEU A 358 -1.46 15.76 -21.57
C LEU A 358 -1.44 17.16 -22.21
N THR A 359 -0.58 17.41 -23.19
CA THR A 359 -0.55 18.70 -23.91
C THR A 359 -1.69 18.87 -24.92
N ARG A 360 -2.36 17.80 -25.32
CA ARG A 360 -3.48 17.85 -26.27
C ARG A 360 -4.80 18.35 -25.65
N PHE A 361 -4.96 18.26 -24.31
CA PHE A 361 -6.15 18.75 -23.61
C PHE A 361 -6.15 20.25 -23.32
N LYS A 362 -5.00 20.94 -23.44
CA LYS A 362 -4.93 22.39 -23.19
C LYS A 362 -5.24 23.27 -24.40
N LYS A 363 -5.31 22.74 -25.61
CA LYS A 363 -5.56 23.52 -26.85
C LYS A 363 -7.02 23.58 -27.30
N GLY A 364 -7.96 22.97 -26.59
CA GLY A 364 -9.37 22.90 -26.97
C GLY A 364 -10.34 23.80 -26.19
N MET A 365 -9.86 24.68 -25.30
CA MET A 365 -10.73 25.62 -24.56
C MET A 365 -10.05 26.97 -24.47
N ALA A 366 -10.20 27.74 -25.50
CA ALA A 366 -10.18 29.21 -25.50
C ALA A 366 -11.41 29.73 -26.27
N PRO A 367 -11.97 30.87 -25.84
CA PRO A 367 -13.39 31.25 -25.87
C PRO A 367 -14.03 31.29 -27.25
#